data_6ed37d5cd000c3254c8813346b745bb5
#
_entry.id   6ed37d5cd000c3254c8813346b745bb5
#
_cell.length_a   1.000
_cell.length_b   1.000
_cell.length_c   1.000
_cell.angle_alpha   90.00
_cell.angle_beta   90.00
_cell.angle_gamma   90.00
#
_symmetry.space_group_name_H-M   'P 1'
#
loop_
_entity.id
_entity.type
_entity.pdbx_description
1 polymer ?
#
loop_
_entity_poly.entity_id
_entity_poly.type
_entity_poly.pdbx_seq_one_letter_code
_entity_poly.pdbx_strand_id
1 'polypeptide(L)'
;VENLSYTIPVDASLSLNDKVIDDSSATTDDGQKTITIPYLFTGKYQLQVTEDGMKPYSEYVDVSYSTYGESINLLPSEETLAALGEQAGTDIKFLLESALQGKSFKEVQDVFASTVMDNSAVKNDYQDVVDRIQNTDSIKLTGLDVSDFNATLDGQPYNNEISMIVTATWNEYYINYWGNADNYQETGRKFYVTYRKEDGQWKLTTLPIASYHFV
;
A
#
# COMPACT_ATOMS: atom_id res chain seq x y z
N VAL A 1 6.05 -35.16 10.87
CA VAL A 1 5.41 -34.56 9.68
C VAL A 1 6.49 -34.19 8.69
N GLU A 2 6.27 -34.45 7.42
CA GLU A 2 7.22 -34.16 6.35
C GLU A 2 6.69 -32.98 5.52
N ASN A 3 7.61 -32.09 5.10
CA ASN A 3 7.34 -30.98 4.19
C ASN A 3 6.22 -30.03 4.65
N LEU A 4 6.25 -29.64 5.92
CA LEU A 4 5.35 -28.60 6.43
C LEU A 4 5.80 -27.23 5.89
N SER A 5 4.93 -26.52 5.16
CA SER A 5 5.31 -25.28 4.50
C SER A 5 4.50 -24.08 5.01
N TYR A 6 5.18 -22.97 5.26
CA TYR A 6 4.59 -21.70 5.64
C TYR A 6 4.95 -20.64 4.60
N THR A 7 3.95 -19.88 4.17
CA THR A 7 4.14 -18.71 3.29
C THR A 7 4.04 -17.45 4.14
N ILE A 8 5.09 -16.64 4.13
CA ILE A 8 5.20 -15.42 4.94
C ILE A 8 5.73 -14.27 4.06
N PRO A 9 5.63 -12.98 4.49
CA PRO A 9 6.29 -11.88 3.79
C PRO A 9 7.78 -12.15 3.59
N VAL A 10 8.34 -11.72 2.45
CA VAL A 10 9.72 -12.03 2.05
C VAL A 10 10.77 -11.56 3.06
N ASP A 11 10.52 -10.42 3.73
CA ASP A 11 11.42 -9.83 4.73
C ASP A 11 11.19 -10.39 6.16
N ALA A 12 10.11 -11.19 6.35
CA ALA A 12 9.78 -11.74 7.66
C ALA A 12 10.65 -12.97 8.02
N SER A 13 10.79 -13.22 9.33
CA SER A 13 11.44 -14.40 9.88
C SER A 13 10.43 -15.32 10.53
N LEU A 14 10.57 -16.65 10.30
CA LEU A 14 9.77 -17.70 10.91
C LEU A 14 10.57 -18.37 12.05
N SER A 15 9.95 -18.56 13.20
CA SER A 15 10.53 -19.35 14.27
C SER A 15 9.53 -20.36 14.87
N LEU A 16 10.06 -21.46 15.38
CA LEU A 16 9.34 -22.47 16.16
C LEU A 16 10.02 -22.66 17.51
N ASN A 17 9.29 -22.46 18.61
CA ASN A 17 9.82 -22.50 19.97
C ASN A 17 11.12 -21.67 20.10
N ASP A 18 11.06 -20.40 19.67
CA ASP A 18 12.17 -19.43 19.67
C ASP A 18 13.38 -19.80 18.78
N LYS A 19 13.28 -20.88 18.03
CA LYS A 19 14.32 -21.26 17.08
C LYS A 19 13.95 -20.78 15.68
N VAL A 20 14.75 -19.87 15.14
CA VAL A 20 14.59 -19.38 13.76
C VAL A 20 14.79 -20.53 12.77
N ILE A 21 13.87 -20.65 11.83
CA ILE A 21 13.93 -21.63 10.75
C ILE A 21 14.80 -21.06 9.62
N ASP A 22 15.72 -21.87 9.11
CA ASP A 22 16.55 -21.53 7.97
C ASP A 22 15.67 -21.39 6.72
N ASP A 23 15.75 -20.24 6.06
CA ASP A 23 15.00 -19.90 4.85
C ASP A 23 15.88 -19.82 3.59
N SER A 24 17.14 -20.26 3.68
CA SER A 24 18.09 -20.27 2.56
C SER A 24 17.61 -21.04 1.33
N SER A 25 16.69 -21.99 1.51
CA SER A 25 16.05 -22.77 0.45
C SER A 25 14.61 -22.35 0.15
N ALA A 26 14.14 -21.23 0.71
CA ALA A 26 12.79 -20.75 0.47
C ALA A 26 12.59 -20.35 -0.99
N THR A 27 11.40 -20.57 -1.51
CA THR A 27 10.98 -20.03 -2.81
C THR A 27 10.29 -18.73 -2.60
N THR A 28 10.61 -17.72 -3.42
CA THR A 28 10.01 -16.39 -3.36
C THR A 28 9.10 -16.15 -4.55
N ASP A 29 7.94 -15.56 -4.30
CA ASP A 29 6.97 -15.17 -5.30
C ASP A 29 6.15 -13.99 -4.80
N ASP A 30 5.99 -12.95 -5.62
CA ASP A 30 5.15 -11.77 -5.39
C ASP A 30 5.23 -11.16 -3.97
N GLY A 31 6.45 -10.93 -3.48
CA GLY A 31 6.70 -10.31 -2.16
C GLY A 31 6.49 -11.26 -0.97
N GLN A 32 6.29 -12.55 -1.22
CA GLN A 32 6.21 -13.59 -0.22
C GLN A 32 7.32 -14.62 -0.39
N LYS A 33 7.63 -15.35 0.67
CA LYS A 33 8.49 -16.55 0.64
C LYS A 33 7.80 -17.74 1.28
N THR A 34 7.99 -18.90 0.66
CA THR A 34 7.52 -20.19 1.21
C THR A 34 8.69 -20.94 1.80
N ILE A 35 8.65 -21.17 3.09
CA ILE A 35 9.63 -21.92 3.87
C ILE A 35 9.08 -23.31 4.09
N THR A 36 9.81 -24.35 3.63
CA THR A 36 9.44 -25.74 3.83
C THR A 36 10.32 -26.36 4.91
N ILE A 37 9.70 -26.89 5.97
CA ILE A 37 10.35 -27.63 7.03
C ILE A 37 10.30 -29.11 6.66
N PRO A 38 11.44 -29.73 6.29
CA PRO A 38 11.44 -31.07 5.71
C PRO A 38 10.96 -32.12 6.69
N TYR A 39 11.32 -31.99 7.98
CA TYR A 39 10.92 -32.93 9.05
C TYR A 39 10.63 -32.19 10.34
N LEU A 40 9.46 -32.45 10.92
CA LEU A 40 9.06 -31.93 12.22
C LEU A 40 8.40 -33.05 13.04
N PHE A 41 8.80 -33.23 14.30
CA PHE A 41 8.12 -34.17 15.19
C PHE A 41 6.70 -33.71 15.50
N THR A 42 5.79 -34.65 15.74
CA THR A 42 4.45 -34.31 16.24
C THR A 42 4.55 -33.72 17.63
N GLY A 43 3.73 -32.72 17.92
CA GLY A 43 3.72 -32.00 19.20
C GLY A 43 3.26 -30.55 19.08
N LYS A 44 3.30 -29.86 20.22
CA LYS A 44 2.92 -28.45 20.29
C LYS A 44 4.14 -27.55 20.10
N TYR A 45 4.01 -26.58 19.24
CA TYR A 45 5.04 -25.60 18.94
C TYR A 45 4.47 -24.18 19.06
N GLN A 46 5.25 -23.26 19.58
CA GLN A 46 4.97 -21.84 19.43
C GLN A 46 5.51 -21.40 18.07
N LEU A 47 4.60 -21.10 17.16
CA LEU A 47 4.90 -20.50 15.86
C LEU A 47 4.97 -18.98 16.04
N GLN A 48 6.01 -18.36 15.51
CA GLN A 48 6.15 -16.91 15.50
C GLN A 48 6.63 -16.45 14.12
N VAL A 49 6.03 -15.33 13.64
CA VAL A 49 6.51 -14.64 12.44
C VAL A 49 6.74 -13.18 12.82
N THR A 50 7.93 -12.66 12.49
CA THR A 50 8.34 -11.31 12.83
C THR A 50 8.95 -10.61 11.64
N GLU A 51 8.65 -9.32 11.49
CA GLU A 51 9.23 -8.43 10.49
C GLU A 51 9.35 -7.03 11.09
N ASP A 52 10.37 -6.28 10.70
CA ASP A 52 10.57 -4.91 11.17
C ASP A 52 9.42 -4.00 10.70
N GLY A 53 8.89 -3.22 11.65
CA GLY A 53 7.72 -2.35 11.42
C GLY A 53 6.36 -3.06 11.43
N MET A 54 6.31 -4.38 11.60
CA MET A 54 5.06 -5.15 11.65
C MET A 54 4.75 -5.65 13.07
N LYS A 55 3.47 -5.89 13.37
CA LYS A 55 3.05 -6.56 14.60
C LYS A 55 3.47 -8.02 14.53
N PRO A 56 4.18 -8.55 15.56
CA PRO A 56 4.54 -9.96 15.59
C PRO A 56 3.30 -10.85 15.57
N TYR A 57 3.33 -11.87 14.74
CA TYR A 57 2.35 -12.96 14.80
C TYR A 57 2.88 -14.05 15.73
N SER A 58 2.03 -14.59 16.59
CA SER A 58 2.38 -15.73 17.47
C SER A 58 1.17 -16.59 17.74
N GLU A 59 1.32 -17.90 17.52
CA GLU A 59 0.29 -18.90 17.76
C GLU A 59 0.89 -20.22 18.26
N TYR A 60 0.13 -20.98 19.05
CA TYR A 60 0.46 -22.37 19.38
C TYR A 60 -0.17 -23.31 18.37
N VAL A 61 0.67 -23.99 17.58
CA VAL A 61 0.24 -24.99 16.61
C VAL A 61 0.45 -26.41 17.16
N ASP A 62 -0.55 -27.25 17.02
CA ASP A 62 -0.45 -28.68 17.37
C ASP A 62 -0.13 -29.48 16.09
N VAL A 63 1.15 -29.75 15.89
CA VAL A 63 1.65 -30.44 14.70
C VAL A 63 1.32 -31.93 14.79
N SER A 64 0.52 -32.41 13.84
CA SER A 64 0.11 -33.79 13.67
C SER A 64 0.30 -34.24 12.22
N TYR A 65 0.09 -35.51 11.92
CA TYR A 65 0.20 -36.02 10.54
C TYR A 65 -0.78 -35.40 9.53
N SER A 66 -1.82 -34.70 10.02
CA SER A 66 -2.79 -33.99 9.21
C SER A 66 -2.59 -32.48 9.21
N THR A 67 -1.49 -31.97 9.81
CA THR A 67 -1.20 -30.55 9.84
C THR A 67 -0.66 -30.10 8.47
N TYR A 68 -1.28 -29.06 7.93
CA TYR A 68 -0.85 -28.36 6.73
C TYR A 68 -0.30 -27.00 7.11
N GLY A 69 0.67 -26.53 6.36
CA GLY A 69 1.15 -25.16 6.50
C GLY A 69 0.13 -24.15 6.01
N GLU A 70 0.33 -22.90 6.37
CA GLU A 70 -0.57 -21.80 6.06
C GLU A 70 0.18 -20.56 5.57
N SER A 71 -0.58 -19.62 5.01
CA SER A 71 -0.07 -18.30 4.67
C SER A 71 -0.36 -17.33 5.83
N ILE A 72 0.68 -16.63 6.29
CA ILE A 72 0.63 -15.70 7.41
C ILE A 72 0.96 -14.30 6.88
N ASN A 73 0.01 -13.40 6.95
CA ASN A 73 0.21 -11.99 6.65
C ASN A 73 0.33 -11.20 7.97
N LEU A 74 1.27 -10.27 8.02
CA LEU A 74 1.50 -9.45 9.21
C LEU A 74 0.74 -8.12 9.11
N LEU A 75 0.18 -7.68 10.24
CA LEU A 75 -0.40 -6.35 10.36
C LEU A 75 0.70 -5.32 10.59
N PRO A 76 0.61 -4.11 10.03
CA PRO A 76 1.53 -3.03 10.36
C PRO A 76 1.44 -2.68 11.85
N SER A 77 2.57 -2.28 12.44
CA SER A 77 2.58 -1.65 13.75
C SER A 77 1.84 -0.31 13.72
N GLU A 78 1.47 0.22 14.88
CA GLU A 78 0.82 1.53 14.94
C GLU A 78 1.75 2.65 14.42
N GLU A 79 3.05 2.52 14.67
CA GLU A 79 4.07 3.44 14.17
C GLU A 79 4.18 3.38 12.64
N THR A 80 4.23 2.17 12.07
CA THR A 80 4.26 1.99 10.61
C THR A 80 2.99 2.50 9.95
N LEU A 81 1.82 2.23 10.54
CA LEU A 81 0.55 2.72 9.99
C LEU A 81 0.48 4.25 10.02
N ALA A 82 0.96 4.88 11.10
CA ALA A 82 1.04 6.34 11.19
C ALA A 82 2.00 6.92 10.14
N ALA A 83 3.19 6.35 9.98
CA ALA A 83 4.18 6.77 8.99
C ALA A 83 3.65 6.62 7.55
N LEU A 84 2.96 5.52 7.25
CA LEU A 84 2.31 5.31 5.96
C LEU A 84 1.18 6.31 5.70
N GLY A 85 0.44 6.70 6.75
CA GLY A 85 -0.57 7.74 6.66
C GLY A 85 0.02 9.11 6.29
N GLU A 86 1.13 9.50 6.89
CA GLU A 86 1.87 10.73 6.58
C GLU A 86 2.45 10.68 5.15
N GLN A 87 3.03 9.54 4.77
CA GLN A 87 3.52 9.34 3.41
C GLN A 87 2.39 9.44 2.40
N ALA A 88 1.24 8.80 2.64
CA ALA A 88 0.08 8.87 1.75
C ALA A 88 -0.41 10.30 1.54
N GLY A 89 -0.44 11.11 2.59
CA GLY A 89 -0.73 12.54 2.49
C GLY A 89 0.24 13.27 1.57
N THR A 90 1.53 12.98 1.70
CA THR A 90 2.61 13.55 0.87
C THR A 90 2.47 13.12 -0.59
N ASP A 91 2.26 11.83 -0.83
CA ASP A 91 2.16 11.26 -2.18
C ASP A 91 0.91 11.76 -2.92
N ILE A 92 -0.25 11.82 -2.23
CA ILE A 92 -1.48 12.39 -2.79
C ILE A 92 -1.26 13.85 -3.21
N LYS A 93 -0.67 14.66 -2.33
CA LYS A 93 -0.38 16.07 -2.60
C LYS A 93 0.56 16.23 -3.79
N PHE A 94 1.66 15.47 -3.80
CA PHE A 94 2.63 15.46 -4.90
C PHE A 94 2.01 15.08 -6.25
N LEU A 95 1.16 14.05 -6.28
CA LEU A 95 0.49 13.59 -7.51
C LEU A 95 -0.49 14.63 -8.04
N LEU A 96 -1.28 15.26 -7.15
CA LEU A 96 -2.23 16.30 -7.52
C LEU A 96 -1.54 17.58 -8.01
N GLU A 97 -0.52 18.06 -7.32
CA GLU A 97 0.27 19.23 -7.75
C GLU A 97 0.98 18.97 -9.09
N SER A 98 1.47 17.74 -9.28
CA SER A 98 2.08 17.33 -10.54
C SER A 98 1.08 17.30 -11.69
N ALA A 99 -0.12 16.77 -11.44
CA ALA A 99 -1.20 16.77 -12.43
C ALA A 99 -1.67 18.19 -12.77
N LEU A 100 -1.78 19.07 -11.76
CA LEU A 100 -2.11 20.49 -11.95
C LEU A 100 -1.05 21.22 -12.82
N GLN A 101 0.22 20.80 -12.72
CA GLN A 101 1.32 21.31 -13.55
C GLN A 101 1.40 20.65 -14.94
N GLY A 102 0.55 19.68 -15.25
CA GLY A 102 0.55 18.93 -16.51
C GLY A 102 1.74 17.97 -16.66
N LYS A 103 2.36 17.54 -15.56
CA LYS A 103 3.48 16.60 -15.61
C LYS A 103 3.03 15.22 -16.12
N SER A 104 3.90 14.60 -16.90
CA SER A 104 3.70 13.23 -17.40
C SER A 104 3.88 12.19 -16.29
N PHE A 105 3.34 10.97 -16.50
CA PHE A 105 3.55 9.85 -15.57
C PHE A 105 5.04 9.58 -15.30
N LYS A 106 5.92 9.73 -16.30
CA LYS A 106 7.36 9.55 -16.15
C LYS A 106 7.99 10.45 -15.08
N GLU A 107 7.41 11.64 -14.85
CA GLU A 107 7.92 12.60 -13.88
C GLU A 107 7.43 12.33 -12.46
N VAL A 108 6.45 11.43 -12.30
CA VAL A 108 5.89 11.05 -10.99
C VAL A 108 6.10 9.56 -10.67
N GLN A 109 6.67 8.79 -11.58
CA GLN A 109 6.77 7.32 -11.48
C GLN A 109 7.53 6.82 -10.24
N ASP A 110 8.42 7.62 -9.66
CA ASP A 110 9.30 7.20 -8.55
C ASP A 110 8.54 6.92 -7.24
N VAL A 111 7.30 7.39 -7.09
CA VAL A 111 6.44 7.07 -5.94
C VAL A 111 5.73 5.72 -6.09
N PHE A 112 5.76 5.12 -7.28
CA PHE A 112 5.09 3.86 -7.57
C PHE A 112 6.03 2.66 -7.47
N ALA A 113 5.47 1.51 -7.13
CA ALA A 113 6.13 0.22 -7.12
C ALA A 113 6.54 -0.21 -8.53
N SER A 114 7.59 -1.04 -8.63
CA SER A 114 8.09 -1.54 -9.90
C SER A 114 7.02 -2.31 -10.69
N THR A 115 6.15 -3.03 -10.00
CA THR A 115 5.01 -3.75 -10.60
C THR A 115 4.03 -2.86 -11.36
N VAL A 116 3.96 -1.57 -11.01
CA VAL A 116 3.11 -0.59 -11.70
C VAL A 116 3.73 -0.16 -13.03
N MET A 117 5.07 -0.25 -13.16
CA MET A 117 5.76 0.21 -14.38
C MET A 117 5.34 -0.56 -15.64
N ASP A 118 4.92 -1.81 -15.50
CA ASP A 118 4.40 -2.62 -16.60
C ASP A 118 2.86 -2.54 -16.72
N ASN A 119 2.20 -1.89 -15.77
CA ASN A 119 0.74 -1.73 -15.75
C ASN A 119 0.31 -0.45 -16.49
N SER A 120 -0.27 -0.62 -17.67
CA SER A 120 -0.78 0.51 -18.45
C SER A 120 -1.99 1.21 -17.78
N ALA A 121 -2.74 0.53 -16.91
CA ALA A 121 -3.93 1.10 -16.29
C ALA A 121 -3.58 2.31 -15.41
N VAL A 122 -2.64 2.17 -14.47
CA VAL A 122 -2.23 3.29 -13.59
C VAL A 122 -1.68 4.47 -14.38
N LYS A 123 -0.93 4.20 -15.47
CA LYS A 123 -0.41 5.25 -16.36
C LYS A 123 -1.53 5.99 -17.08
N ASN A 124 -2.50 5.26 -17.59
CA ASN A 124 -3.64 5.84 -18.28
C ASN A 124 -4.53 6.61 -17.32
N ASP A 125 -4.81 6.05 -16.14
CA ASP A 125 -5.60 6.71 -15.10
C ASP A 125 -4.95 8.03 -14.66
N TYR A 126 -3.62 8.07 -14.52
CA TYR A 126 -2.91 9.31 -14.20
C TYR A 126 -3.01 10.33 -15.34
N GLN A 127 -2.84 9.89 -16.59
CA GLN A 127 -3.02 10.77 -17.75
C GLN A 127 -4.44 11.30 -17.83
N ASP A 128 -5.45 10.48 -17.57
CA ASP A 128 -6.86 10.90 -17.53
C ASP A 128 -7.11 11.95 -16.44
N VAL A 129 -6.42 11.87 -15.30
CA VAL A 129 -6.49 12.92 -14.27
C VAL A 129 -5.86 14.21 -14.77
N VAL A 130 -4.67 14.14 -15.38
CA VAL A 130 -4.01 15.31 -15.98
C VAL A 130 -4.90 15.95 -17.03
N ASP A 131 -5.47 15.16 -17.92
CA ASP A 131 -6.33 15.67 -19.02
C ASP A 131 -7.61 16.31 -18.48
N ARG A 132 -8.23 15.74 -17.45
CA ARG A 132 -9.39 16.34 -16.78
C ARG A 132 -9.05 17.69 -16.13
N ILE A 133 -7.87 17.82 -15.52
CA ILE A 133 -7.39 19.07 -14.92
C ILE A 133 -7.09 20.12 -15.98
N GLN A 134 -6.45 19.73 -17.08
CA GLN A 134 -5.94 20.67 -18.10
C GLN A 134 -7.00 21.09 -19.13
N ASN A 135 -8.01 20.26 -19.39
CA ASN A 135 -8.97 20.42 -20.47
C ASN A 135 -10.40 20.78 -19.98
N THR A 136 -10.51 21.58 -18.95
CA THR A 136 -11.81 22.08 -18.47
C THR A 136 -12.28 23.27 -19.31
N ASP A 137 -13.31 23.08 -20.15
CA ASP A 137 -13.85 24.12 -21.02
C ASP A 137 -14.59 25.25 -20.24
N SER A 138 -15.05 24.94 -19.03
CA SER A 138 -15.95 25.84 -18.28
C SER A 138 -15.37 26.36 -16.97
N ILE A 139 -14.38 25.66 -16.40
CA ILE A 139 -13.79 25.98 -15.11
C ILE A 139 -12.28 25.79 -15.22
N LYS A 140 -11.52 26.83 -14.94
CA LYS A 140 -10.05 26.73 -14.91
C LYS A 140 -9.59 26.52 -13.48
N LEU A 141 -9.12 25.30 -13.18
CA LEU A 141 -8.51 25.01 -11.89
C LEU A 141 -7.20 25.82 -11.74
N THR A 142 -7.07 26.56 -10.65
CA THR A 142 -5.92 27.43 -10.36
C THR A 142 -5.09 26.96 -9.17
N GLY A 143 -5.64 26.08 -8.32
CA GLY A 143 -4.95 25.51 -7.17
C GLY A 143 -5.73 24.37 -6.56
N LEU A 144 -4.98 23.50 -5.89
CA LEU A 144 -5.46 22.42 -5.07
C LEU A 144 -4.72 22.45 -3.74
N ASP A 145 -5.44 22.29 -2.64
CA ASP A 145 -4.83 22.08 -1.34
C ASP A 145 -5.51 20.89 -0.65
N VAL A 146 -4.69 20.02 -0.05
CA VAL A 146 -5.17 18.83 0.66
C VAL A 146 -4.48 18.81 2.01
N SER A 147 -5.27 18.74 3.08
CA SER A 147 -4.80 18.82 4.46
C SER A 147 -5.57 17.87 5.38
N ASP A 148 -5.21 17.86 6.67
CA ASP A 148 -5.89 17.11 7.73
C ASP A 148 -6.04 15.61 7.41
N PHE A 149 -4.93 15.00 6.99
CA PHE A 149 -4.89 13.59 6.64
C PHE A 149 -5.09 12.70 7.87
N ASN A 150 -5.98 11.73 7.73
CA ASN A 150 -6.15 10.64 8.70
C ASN A 150 -6.26 9.32 7.95
N ALA A 151 -5.41 8.35 8.30
CA ALA A 151 -5.33 7.05 7.66
C ALA A 151 -5.84 5.93 8.56
N THR A 152 -6.58 5.00 7.98
CA THR A 152 -7.02 3.78 8.63
C THR A 152 -6.74 2.58 7.72
N LEU A 153 -6.41 1.44 8.33
CA LEU A 153 -6.18 0.21 7.58
C LEU A 153 -7.48 -0.23 6.87
N ASP A 154 -7.39 -0.63 5.62
CA ASP A 154 -8.50 -1.16 4.81
C ASP A 154 -8.30 -2.66 4.60
N GLY A 155 -8.89 -3.46 5.48
CA GLY A 155 -8.78 -4.91 5.43
C GLY A 155 -7.49 -5.48 6.01
N GLN A 156 -7.17 -6.70 5.64
CA GLN A 156 -5.95 -7.41 6.02
C GLN A 156 -4.88 -7.22 4.95
N PRO A 157 -3.60 -7.03 5.34
CA PRO A 157 -2.50 -7.05 4.37
C PRO A 157 -2.50 -8.35 3.56
N TYR A 158 -2.15 -8.24 2.29
CA TYR A 158 -2.07 -9.37 1.39
C TYR A 158 -0.92 -9.18 0.40
N ASN A 159 -0.15 -10.24 0.11
CA ASN A 159 0.99 -10.22 -0.81
C ASN A 159 1.97 -9.06 -0.56
N ASN A 160 2.31 -8.82 0.70
CA ASN A 160 3.18 -7.71 1.11
C ASN A 160 2.64 -6.32 0.75
N GLU A 161 1.32 -6.21 0.58
CA GLU A 161 0.62 -4.95 0.34
C GLU A 161 -0.21 -4.54 1.56
N ILE A 162 -0.19 -3.24 1.84
CA ILE A 162 -1.02 -2.61 2.87
C ILE A 162 -1.98 -1.64 2.19
N SER A 163 -3.28 -1.93 2.30
CA SER A 163 -4.33 -1.04 1.83
C SER A 163 -4.86 -0.17 2.95
N MET A 164 -5.08 1.11 2.65
CA MET A 164 -5.56 2.11 3.60
C MET A 164 -6.66 2.98 2.98
N ILE A 165 -7.58 3.44 3.82
CA ILE A 165 -8.46 4.56 3.53
C ILE A 165 -7.85 5.79 4.19
N VAL A 166 -7.49 6.78 3.37
CA VAL A 166 -6.99 8.07 3.81
C VAL A 166 -8.12 9.09 3.65
N THR A 167 -8.49 9.75 4.73
CA THR A 167 -9.44 10.88 4.67
C THR A 167 -8.69 12.20 4.78
N ALA A 168 -9.15 13.21 4.06
CA ALA A 168 -8.53 14.54 4.07
C ALA A 168 -9.55 15.66 3.92
N THR A 169 -9.14 16.88 4.26
CA THR A 169 -9.82 18.11 3.86
C THR A 169 -9.29 18.52 2.50
N TRP A 170 -10.19 18.73 1.57
CA TRP A 170 -9.93 19.05 0.17
C TRP A 170 -10.37 20.46 -0.16
N ASN A 171 -9.53 21.25 -0.82
CA ASN A 171 -9.86 22.59 -1.31
C ASN A 171 -9.45 22.73 -2.77
N GLU A 172 -10.40 23.14 -3.61
CA GLU A 172 -10.18 23.53 -5.00
C GLU A 172 -10.31 25.04 -5.15
N TYR A 173 -9.40 25.64 -5.88
CA TYR A 173 -9.45 27.04 -6.26
C TYR A 173 -9.55 27.12 -7.78
N TYR A 174 -10.55 27.83 -8.29
CA TYR A 174 -10.81 27.86 -9.73
C TYR A 174 -11.34 29.22 -10.19
N ILE A 175 -11.24 29.44 -11.49
CA ILE A 175 -11.94 30.53 -12.18
C ILE A 175 -13.18 29.92 -12.82
N ASN A 176 -14.35 30.41 -12.43
CA ASN A 176 -15.62 29.91 -12.95
C ASN A 176 -15.91 30.44 -14.38
N TYR A 177 -16.99 29.94 -15.00
CA TYR A 177 -17.39 30.32 -16.37
C TYR A 177 -17.52 31.84 -16.60
N TRP A 178 -17.89 32.61 -15.56
CA TRP A 178 -18.02 34.06 -15.64
C TRP A 178 -16.70 34.82 -15.40
N GLY A 179 -15.58 34.11 -15.26
CA GLY A 179 -14.28 34.72 -15.02
C GLY A 179 -14.03 35.13 -13.57
N ASN A 180 -14.86 34.71 -12.62
CA ASN A 180 -14.68 35.03 -11.22
C ASN A 180 -13.90 33.93 -10.52
N ALA A 181 -13.02 34.32 -9.57
CA ALA A 181 -12.36 33.34 -8.65
C ALA A 181 -13.38 32.81 -7.66
N ASP A 182 -13.32 31.48 -7.45
CA ASP A 182 -14.21 30.75 -6.55
C ASP A 182 -13.43 29.59 -5.93
N ASN A 183 -14.00 28.94 -4.92
CA ASN A 183 -13.42 27.77 -4.29
C ASN A 183 -14.49 26.77 -3.87
N TYR A 184 -14.10 25.50 -3.85
CA TYR A 184 -14.87 24.39 -3.29
C TYR A 184 -14.08 23.72 -2.17
N GLN A 185 -14.75 23.41 -1.07
CA GLN A 185 -14.16 22.68 0.05
C GLN A 185 -14.99 21.46 0.41
N GLU A 186 -14.32 20.34 0.63
CA GLU A 186 -14.90 19.10 1.12
C GLU A 186 -14.07 18.55 2.29
N THR A 187 -14.71 18.21 3.40
CA THR A 187 -14.06 17.59 4.56
C THR A 187 -14.36 16.10 4.58
N GLY A 188 -13.34 15.29 4.91
CA GLY A 188 -13.47 13.84 5.00
C GLY A 188 -13.52 13.13 3.64
N ARG A 189 -12.98 13.76 2.59
CA ARG A 189 -12.81 13.12 1.29
C ARG A 189 -11.93 11.88 1.42
N LYS A 190 -12.32 10.79 0.80
CA LYS A 190 -11.65 9.49 0.91
C LYS A 190 -10.75 9.23 -0.28
N PHE A 191 -9.56 8.74 0.01
CA PHE A 191 -8.59 8.22 -0.95
C PHE A 191 -8.26 6.77 -0.57
N TYR A 192 -8.27 5.88 -1.55
CA TYR A 192 -7.89 4.49 -1.38
C TYR A 192 -6.43 4.35 -1.82
N VAL A 193 -5.59 3.94 -0.88
CA VAL A 193 -4.14 3.91 -1.05
C VAL A 193 -3.64 2.51 -0.76
N THR A 194 -2.86 1.94 -1.67
CA THR A 194 -2.22 0.65 -1.44
C THR A 194 -0.72 0.81 -1.63
N TYR A 195 0.02 0.39 -0.63
CA TYR A 195 1.48 0.37 -0.63
C TYR A 195 2.02 -1.04 -0.67
N ARG A 196 3.13 -1.22 -1.39
CA ARG A 196 3.99 -2.40 -1.35
C ARG A 196 5.38 -1.99 -0.90
N LYS A 197 6.03 -2.83 -0.10
CA LYS A 197 7.41 -2.61 0.33
C LYS A 197 8.36 -3.17 -0.72
N GLU A 198 9.24 -2.33 -1.27
CA GLU A 198 10.29 -2.68 -2.23
C GLU A 198 11.62 -2.07 -1.76
N ASP A 199 12.65 -2.89 -1.61
CA ASP A 199 13.97 -2.46 -1.14
C ASP A 199 13.93 -1.62 0.14
N GLY A 200 13.04 -2.00 1.08
CA GLY A 200 12.83 -1.31 2.35
C GLY A 200 12.01 -0.01 2.26
N GLN A 201 11.52 0.36 1.09
CA GLN A 201 10.69 1.55 0.87
C GLN A 201 9.25 1.17 0.52
N TRP A 202 8.29 1.92 1.04
CA TRP A 202 6.89 1.77 0.67
C TRP A 202 6.59 2.56 -0.61
N LYS A 203 6.03 1.87 -1.61
CA LYS A 203 5.71 2.40 -2.94
C LYS A 203 4.24 2.15 -3.27
N LEU A 204 3.59 3.11 -3.94
CA LEU A 204 2.20 2.98 -4.38
C LEU A 204 2.03 1.87 -5.42
N THR A 205 1.02 1.03 -5.24
CA THR A 205 0.59 0.05 -6.27
C THR A 205 -0.70 0.47 -6.98
N THR A 206 -1.37 1.51 -6.47
CA THR A 206 -2.59 2.08 -7.04
C THR A 206 -2.45 3.60 -7.20
N LEU A 207 -3.26 4.21 -8.04
CA LEU A 207 -3.36 5.66 -8.16
C LEU A 207 -4.45 6.20 -7.20
N PRO A 208 -4.10 6.84 -6.08
CA PRO A 208 -5.08 7.27 -5.07
C PRO A 208 -6.08 8.31 -5.61
N ILE A 209 -5.69 9.04 -6.66
CA ILE A 209 -6.46 10.14 -7.25
C ILE A 209 -7.24 9.75 -8.52
N ALA A 210 -7.27 8.46 -8.89
CA ALA A 210 -7.89 7.98 -10.13
C ALA A 210 -9.37 8.34 -10.26
N SER A 211 -10.13 8.23 -9.15
CA SER A 211 -11.57 8.51 -9.13
C SER A 211 -11.90 10.00 -8.95
N TYR A 212 -10.92 10.88 -9.07
CA TYR A 212 -11.10 12.29 -8.82
C TYR A 212 -11.93 12.98 -9.91
N HIS A 213 -12.98 13.68 -9.50
CA HIS A 213 -13.78 14.57 -10.35
C HIS A 213 -13.70 16.00 -9.78
N PHE A 214 -13.34 16.95 -10.63
CA PHE A 214 -13.38 18.38 -10.31
C PHE A 214 -14.82 18.89 -10.36
N VAL A 215 -15.12 19.90 -9.57
CA VAL A 215 -16.44 20.56 -9.54
C VAL A 215 -16.68 21.37 -10.80
#